data_1f07c9dda2e227a3b1e53c51f9ab6482
#
_entry.id   1f07c9dda2e227a3b1e53c51f9ab6482
#
_cell.length_a   1.000
_cell.length_b   1.000
_cell.length_c   1.000
_cell.angle_alpha   90.00
_cell.angle_beta   90.00
_cell.angle_gamma   90.00
#
_symmetry.space_group_name_H-M   'P 1'
#
loop_
_entity.id
_entity.type
_entity.pdbx_description
1 polymer ?
#
loop_
_entity_poly.entity_id
_entity_poly.type
_entity_poly.pdbx_seq_one_letter_code
_entity_poly.pdbx_strand_id
1 'polypeptide(L)'
;VLNFKRTFSKSHITIGDLEKVLLKFNTSSKVSYVKIGESEQNRNIYEVKIGVGLKKILVWTQMHGNESTGTKAVIDLLNFINSSQDEISKQILTCCTIKIIPILNPDGAEHYTRTNANSIDLNRDAIERKATESKLIRTILDDFNPEFCFNLHDQRTIFGVEGTNNSATISFLAPSEEETRKVTKTRKKTMNIIIAMNALLQQIIPKHVGRYTDTFYPTATGDNFQKLGYSTVLIESGHYKDDYQREKVREFTFLSILQGLYHIGLT
;
A
#
# COMPACT_ATOMS: atom_id res chain seq x y z
N VAL A 1 -11.25 14.01 14.61
CA VAL A 1 -11.74 12.65 14.23
C VAL A 1 -12.13 12.72 12.76
N LEU A 2 -11.44 11.98 11.89
CA LEU A 2 -11.77 11.92 10.47
C LEU A 2 -13.14 11.24 10.31
N ASN A 3 -14.10 11.93 9.77
CA ASN A 3 -15.48 11.43 9.60
C ASN A 3 -15.66 10.93 8.17
N PHE A 4 -15.62 9.61 7.97
CA PHE A 4 -15.93 8.97 6.71
C PHE A 4 -16.54 7.58 6.93
N LYS A 5 -17.30 7.08 5.96
CA LYS A 5 -17.99 5.81 6.07
C LYS A 5 -17.08 4.66 5.66
N ARG A 6 -16.83 3.71 6.56
CA ARG A 6 -16.16 2.45 6.24
C ARG A 6 -17.05 1.58 5.34
N THR A 7 -16.46 0.97 4.33
CA THR A 7 -17.22 0.20 3.32
C THR A 7 -17.34 -1.28 3.66
N PHE A 8 -16.31 -1.88 4.26
CA PHE A 8 -16.26 -3.31 4.53
C PHE A 8 -16.24 -3.61 6.01
N SER A 9 -16.98 -4.65 6.41
CA SER A 9 -16.97 -5.21 7.77
C SER A 9 -16.32 -6.61 7.81
N LYS A 10 -15.92 -7.18 6.68
CA LYS A 10 -15.29 -8.50 6.58
C LYS A 10 -13.77 -8.41 6.51
N SER A 11 -13.08 -9.46 6.96
CA SER A 11 -11.62 -9.53 7.01
C SER A 11 -10.98 -9.81 5.64
N HIS A 12 -11.69 -10.44 4.73
CA HIS A 12 -11.22 -10.86 3.42
C HIS A 12 -11.95 -10.11 2.31
N ILE A 13 -11.21 -9.57 1.34
CA ILE A 13 -11.72 -8.79 0.21
C ILE A 13 -11.34 -9.47 -1.10
N THR A 14 -12.34 -9.68 -1.95
CA THR A 14 -12.19 -10.23 -3.30
C THR A 14 -12.35 -9.16 -4.37
N ILE A 15 -12.07 -9.51 -5.63
CA ILE A 15 -12.27 -8.59 -6.75
C ILE A 15 -13.74 -8.19 -6.91
N GLY A 16 -14.69 -9.10 -6.71
CA GLY A 16 -16.12 -8.80 -6.76
C GLY A 16 -16.59 -7.81 -5.68
N ASP A 17 -15.90 -7.77 -4.53
CA ASP A 17 -16.15 -6.75 -3.50
C ASP A 17 -15.61 -5.39 -3.93
N LEU A 18 -14.41 -5.36 -4.49
CA LEU A 18 -13.80 -4.14 -5.01
C LEU A 18 -14.67 -3.53 -6.11
N GLU A 19 -15.11 -4.32 -7.08
CA GLU A 19 -15.95 -3.84 -8.20
C GLU A 19 -17.23 -3.15 -7.71
N LYS A 20 -17.91 -3.71 -6.70
CA LYS A 20 -19.08 -3.08 -6.07
C LYS A 20 -18.78 -1.72 -5.45
N VAL A 21 -17.56 -1.55 -4.92
CA VAL A 21 -17.12 -0.27 -4.34
C VAL A 21 -16.76 0.72 -5.44
N LEU A 22 -16.05 0.28 -6.48
CA LEU A 22 -15.66 1.15 -7.58
C LEU A 22 -16.85 1.79 -8.26
N LEU A 23 -17.96 1.07 -8.39
CA LEU A 23 -19.22 1.62 -8.95
C LEU A 23 -19.71 2.87 -8.21
N LYS A 24 -19.40 3.03 -6.91
CA LYS A 24 -19.80 4.22 -6.14
C LYS A 24 -19.03 5.47 -6.57
N PHE A 25 -17.93 5.31 -7.27
CA PHE A 25 -17.11 6.42 -7.76
C PHE A 25 -17.43 6.85 -9.20
N ASN A 26 -18.38 6.20 -9.88
CA ASN A 26 -18.76 6.54 -11.28
C ASN A 26 -19.15 8.01 -11.46
N THR A 27 -19.67 8.65 -10.43
CA THR A 27 -20.07 10.08 -10.47
C THR A 27 -19.08 11.00 -9.74
N SER A 28 -17.94 10.46 -9.30
CA SER A 28 -16.94 11.24 -8.59
C SER A 28 -16.14 12.13 -9.54
N SER A 29 -15.94 13.39 -9.15
CA SER A 29 -15.01 14.29 -9.85
C SER A 29 -13.55 14.17 -9.32
N LYS A 30 -13.34 13.45 -8.21
CA LYS A 30 -12.03 13.33 -7.53
C LYS A 30 -11.38 11.96 -7.71
N VAL A 31 -12.18 10.93 -7.98
CA VAL A 31 -11.74 9.54 -8.07
C VAL A 31 -12.17 8.98 -9.42
N SER A 32 -11.23 8.49 -10.19
CA SER A 32 -11.50 7.75 -11.44
C SER A 32 -10.86 6.38 -11.37
N TYR A 33 -11.39 5.41 -12.11
CA TYR A 33 -10.82 4.08 -12.18
C TYR A 33 -10.92 3.49 -13.58
N VAL A 34 -10.03 2.58 -13.91
CA VAL A 34 -9.98 1.90 -15.20
C VAL A 34 -9.46 0.47 -15.02
N LYS A 35 -9.96 -0.47 -15.80
CA LYS A 35 -9.37 -1.79 -15.95
C LYS A 35 -8.04 -1.65 -16.71
N ILE A 36 -6.96 -2.17 -16.13
CA ILE A 36 -5.59 -2.06 -16.67
C ILE A 36 -5.04 -3.39 -17.15
N GLY A 37 -5.70 -4.49 -16.84
CA GLY A 37 -5.27 -5.83 -17.24
C GLY A 37 -6.13 -6.90 -16.60
N GLU A 38 -5.65 -8.13 -16.71
CA GLU A 38 -6.26 -9.33 -16.14
C GLU A 38 -5.19 -10.18 -15.45
N SER A 39 -5.61 -10.98 -14.48
CA SER A 39 -4.78 -11.99 -13.82
C SER A 39 -4.64 -13.26 -14.68
N GLU A 40 -3.90 -14.25 -14.19
CA GLU A 40 -3.74 -15.55 -14.85
C GLU A 40 -5.06 -16.29 -15.11
N GLN A 41 -6.09 -16.07 -14.26
CA GLN A 41 -7.44 -16.62 -14.45
C GLN A 41 -8.45 -15.60 -15.01
N ASN A 42 -7.96 -14.60 -15.74
CA ASN A 42 -8.78 -13.58 -16.42
C ASN A 42 -9.68 -12.75 -15.47
N ARG A 43 -9.27 -12.57 -14.21
CA ARG A 43 -9.93 -11.61 -13.31
C ARG A 43 -9.40 -10.22 -13.54
N ASN A 44 -10.29 -9.22 -13.54
CA ASN A 44 -9.91 -7.83 -13.79
C ASN A 44 -8.92 -7.30 -12.75
N ILE A 45 -7.94 -6.53 -13.21
CA ILE A 45 -7.07 -5.72 -12.36
C ILE A 45 -7.37 -4.25 -12.68
N TYR A 46 -7.60 -3.45 -11.64
CA TYR A 46 -7.99 -2.05 -11.75
C TYR A 46 -6.90 -1.10 -11.23
N GLU A 47 -6.77 0.02 -11.92
CA GLU A 47 -6.08 1.20 -11.43
C GLU A 47 -7.13 2.23 -11.01
N VAL A 48 -6.94 2.82 -9.83
CA VAL A 48 -7.70 3.98 -9.37
C VAL A 48 -6.78 5.19 -9.38
N LYS A 49 -7.23 6.32 -9.92
CA LYS A 49 -6.46 7.55 -9.98
C LYS A 49 -7.14 8.65 -9.16
N ILE A 50 -6.34 9.37 -8.37
CA ILE A 50 -6.74 10.57 -7.64
C ILE A 50 -5.67 11.67 -7.80
N GLY A 51 -6.14 12.93 -7.75
CA GLY A 51 -5.29 14.10 -7.84
C GLY A 51 -4.71 14.38 -9.24
N VAL A 52 -4.14 15.57 -9.39
CA VAL A 52 -3.63 16.09 -10.68
C VAL A 52 -2.27 16.80 -10.54
N GLY A 53 -1.63 16.69 -9.38
CA GLY A 53 -0.37 17.37 -9.07
C GLY A 53 0.84 16.73 -9.73
N LEU A 54 1.98 17.39 -9.59
CA LEU A 54 3.23 17.00 -10.23
C LEU A 54 3.90 15.79 -9.56
N LYS A 55 3.66 15.57 -8.26
CA LYS A 55 4.28 14.46 -7.53
C LYS A 55 3.57 13.15 -7.84
N LYS A 56 4.23 12.28 -8.55
CA LYS A 56 3.71 11.00 -8.99
C LYS A 56 3.93 9.94 -7.93
N ILE A 57 2.86 9.25 -7.53
CA ILE A 57 2.89 8.22 -6.48
C ILE A 57 2.18 6.97 -7.00
N LEU A 58 2.84 5.81 -6.90
CA LEU A 58 2.24 4.51 -7.18
C LEU A 58 2.00 3.76 -5.87
N VAL A 59 0.79 3.28 -5.67
CA VAL A 59 0.39 2.47 -4.50
C VAL A 59 -0.13 1.14 -5.00
N TRP A 60 0.34 0.04 -4.41
CA TRP A 60 -0.26 -1.27 -4.65
C TRP A 60 -0.46 -2.03 -3.36
N THR A 61 -1.48 -2.86 -3.37
CA THR A 61 -1.85 -3.68 -2.23
C THR A 61 -2.34 -5.04 -2.70
N GLN A 62 -2.46 -5.97 -1.78
CA GLN A 62 -2.95 -7.32 -2.01
C GLN A 62 -2.23 -8.05 -3.17
N MET A 63 -0.90 -7.85 -3.27
CA MET A 63 -0.05 -8.69 -4.13
C MET A 63 0.03 -10.11 -3.57
N HIS A 64 -0.11 -10.27 -2.25
CA HIS A 64 -0.49 -11.53 -1.62
C HIS A 64 -1.99 -11.50 -1.42
N GLY A 65 -2.71 -12.43 -2.06
CA GLY A 65 -4.17 -12.38 -2.12
C GLY A 65 -4.87 -12.45 -0.76
N ASN A 66 -4.23 -13.04 0.24
CA ASN A 66 -4.72 -13.18 1.60
C ASN A 66 -4.35 -12.00 2.53
N GLU A 67 -3.83 -10.89 2.00
CA GLU A 67 -3.40 -9.71 2.76
C GLU A 67 -4.26 -8.49 2.40
N SER A 68 -5.49 -8.40 2.91
CA SER A 68 -6.47 -7.39 2.49
C SER A 68 -6.59 -6.15 3.37
N THR A 69 -5.78 -6.02 4.44
CA THR A 69 -5.84 -4.82 5.31
C THR A 69 -5.47 -3.56 4.54
N GLY A 70 -4.42 -3.62 3.72
CA GLY A 70 -4.02 -2.52 2.84
C GLY A 70 -5.11 -2.11 1.85
N THR A 71 -5.79 -3.08 1.23
CA THR A 71 -6.92 -2.84 0.32
C THR A 71 -8.05 -2.10 1.01
N LYS A 72 -8.43 -2.54 2.22
CA LYS A 72 -9.46 -1.88 3.04
C LYS A 72 -9.06 -0.45 3.40
N ALA A 73 -7.80 -0.24 3.80
CA ALA A 73 -7.27 1.07 4.14
C ALA A 73 -7.24 2.04 2.93
N VAL A 74 -6.88 1.54 1.76
CA VAL A 74 -6.91 2.31 0.51
C VAL A 74 -8.35 2.71 0.14
N ILE A 75 -9.32 1.82 0.32
CA ILE A 75 -10.73 2.16 0.07
C ILE A 75 -11.23 3.21 1.07
N ASP A 76 -10.78 3.16 2.32
CA ASP A 76 -11.06 4.22 3.29
C ASP A 76 -10.45 5.56 2.85
N LEU A 77 -9.23 5.55 2.30
CA LEU A 77 -8.59 6.73 1.72
C LEU A 77 -9.43 7.30 0.57
N LEU A 78 -9.90 6.45 -0.36
CA LEU A 78 -10.74 6.89 -1.49
C LEU A 78 -12.07 7.49 -1.00
N ASN A 79 -12.71 6.89 0.00
CA ASN A 79 -13.93 7.44 0.60
C ASN A 79 -13.67 8.78 1.28
N PHE A 80 -12.56 8.90 2.03
CA PHE A 80 -12.15 10.15 2.66
C PHE A 80 -11.92 11.24 1.61
N ILE A 81 -11.10 10.98 0.60
CA ILE A 81 -10.80 11.94 -0.49
C ILE A 81 -12.08 12.37 -1.23
N ASN A 82 -12.96 11.42 -1.52
CA ASN A 82 -14.19 11.68 -2.26
C ASN A 82 -15.16 12.57 -1.47
N SER A 83 -15.27 12.36 -0.16
CA SER A 83 -16.24 13.08 0.70
C SER A 83 -15.67 14.32 1.38
N SER A 84 -14.35 14.39 1.60
CA SER A 84 -13.72 15.46 2.37
C SER A 84 -13.54 16.75 1.54
N GLN A 85 -13.64 17.88 2.27
CA GLN A 85 -13.34 19.23 1.79
C GLN A 85 -12.21 19.88 2.61
N ASP A 86 -11.54 19.11 3.47
CA ASP A 86 -10.49 19.63 4.35
C ASP A 86 -9.18 19.91 3.59
N GLU A 87 -8.27 20.64 4.25
CA GLU A 87 -6.99 21.07 3.68
C GLU A 87 -6.07 19.88 3.37
N ILE A 88 -6.13 18.78 4.12
CA ILE A 88 -5.33 17.57 3.86
C ILE A 88 -5.72 16.98 2.51
N SER A 89 -7.03 16.80 2.28
CA SER A 89 -7.56 16.28 1.02
C SER A 89 -7.21 17.18 -0.16
N LYS A 90 -7.40 18.50 -0.01
CA LYS A 90 -7.06 19.48 -1.05
C LYS A 90 -5.58 19.47 -1.39
N GLN A 91 -4.71 19.47 -0.37
CA GLN A 91 -3.26 19.44 -0.55
C GLN A 91 -2.83 18.20 -1.34
N ILE A 92 -3.32 17.00 -0.95
CA ILE A 92 -3.01 15.76 -1.65
C ILE A 92 -3.47 15.84 -3.11
N LEU A 93 -4.71 16.23 -3.37
CA LEU A 93 -5.27 16.28 -4.71
C LEU A 93 -4.59 17.29 -5.63
N THR A 94 -4.12 18.41 -5.07
CA THR A 94 -3.47 19.49 -5.83
C THR A 94 -2.01 19.18 -6.11
N CYS A 95 -1.28 18.60 -5.15
CA CYS A 95 0.16 18.40 -5.27
C CYS A 95 0.56 17.04 -5.82
N CYS A 96 -0.31 16.04 -5.70
CA CYS A 96 0.00 14.67 -6.07
C CYS A 96 -0.88 14.17 -7.23
N THR A 97 -0.32 13.32 -8.07
CA THR A 97 -1.04 12.39 -8.96
C THR A 97 -0.76 10.99 -8.46
N ILE A 98 -1.78 10.31 -7.99
CA ILE A 98 -1.66 9.02 -7.33
C ILE A 98 -2.39 7.95 -8.14
N LYS A 99 -1.66 6.91 -8.53
CA LYS A 99 -2.19 5.69 -9.12
C LYS A 99 -2.20 4.59 -8.07
N ILE A 100 -3.32 3.93 -7.91
CA ILE A 100 -3.52 2.91 -6.88
C ILE A 100 -4.00 1.62 -7.55
N ILE A 101 -3.34 0.50 -7.26
CA ILE A 101 -3.77 -0.84 -7.65
C ILE A 101 -4.31 -1.53 -6.38
N PRO A 102 -5.62 -1.52 -6.13
CA PRO A 102 -6.18 -1.97 -4.86
C PRO A 102 -6.09 -3.48 -4.64
N ILE A 103 -6.08 -4.28 -5.71
CA ILE A 103 -5.86 -5.73 -5.69
C ILE A 103 -4.99 -6.08 -6.88
N LEU A 104 -3.70 -6.36 -6.61
CA LEU A 104 -2.77 -6.76 -7.66
C LEU A 104 -2.92 -8.24 -8.03
N ASN A 105 -3.29 -9.08 -7.06
CA ASN A 105 -3.46 -10.52 -7.21
C ASN A 105 -4.91 -10.95 -6.94
N PRO A 106 -5.82 -10.73 -7.91
CA PRO A 106 -7.23 -11.08 -7.69
C PRO A 106 -7.48 -12.59 -7.62
N ASP A 107 -6.64 -13.43 -8.22
CA ASP A 107 -6.75 -14.88 -8.12
C ASP A 107 -6.42 -15.36 -6.70
N GLY A 108 -5.29 -14.90 -6.16
CA GLY A 108 -4.93 -15.16 -4.77
C GLY A 108 -5.94 -14.56 -3.79
N ALA A 109 -6.52 -13.41 -4.10
CA ALA A 109 -7.59 -12.82 -3.30
C ALA A 109 -8.82 -13.73 -3.27
N GLU A 110 -9.24 -14.29 -4.39
CA GLU A 110 -10.41 -15.18 -4.46
C GLU A 110 -10.22 -16.45 -3.65
N HIS A 111 -9.03 -17.05 -3.73
CA HIS A 111 -8.71 -18.32 -3.06
C HIS A 111 -8.08 -18.18 -1.67
N TYR A 112 -7.90 -16.94 -1.20
CA TYR A 112 -7.24 -16.63 0.07
C TYR A 112 -5.82 -17.20 0.16
N THR A 113 -5.06 -17.10 -0.93
CA THR A 113 -3.68 -17.58 -1.03
C THR A 113 -2.67 -16.44 -1.08
N ARG A 114 -1.44 -16.72 -0.69
CA ARG A 114 -0.32 -15.79 -0.83
C ARG A 114 0.07 -15.62 -2.30
N THR A 115 0.18 -16.73 -3.01
CA THR A 115 0.60 -16.79 -4.41
C THR A 115 -0.55 -16.50 -5.37
N ASN A 116 -0.23 -16.23 -6.64
CA ASN A 116 -1.21 -16.17 -7.72
C ASN A 116 -1.68 -17.57 -8.16
N ALA A 117 -2.53 -17.64 -9.19
CA ALA A 117 -3.08 -18.90 -9.70
C ALA A 117 -2.03 -19.90 -10.18
N ASN A 118 -0.87 -19.43 -10.61
CA ASN A 118 0.26 -20.25 -11.07
C ASN A 118 1.24 -20.58 -9.93
N SER A 119 0.83 -20.40 -8.66
CA SER A 119 1.67 -20.63 -7.47
C SER A 119 2.92 -19.75 -7.41
N ILE A 120 2.93 -18.60 -8.09
CA ILE A 120 4.02 -17.62 -8.07
C ILE A 120 3.79 -16.63 -6.94
N ASP A 121 4.80 -16.46 -6.08
CA ASP A 121 4.85 -15.35 -5.13
C ASP A 121 5.27 -14.07 -5.88
N LEU A 122 4.34 -13.14 -6.09
CA LEU A 122 4.59 -11.90 -6.81
C LEU A 122 5.69 -11.05 -6.15
N ASN A 123 5.87 -11.18 -4.83
CA ASN A 123 6.95 -10.50 -4.09
C ASN A 123 8.29 -11.26 -4.14
N ARG A 124 8.42 -12.21 -5.06
CA ARG A 124 9.68 -12.91 -5.41
C ARG A 124 9.93 -12.92 -6.92
N ASP A 125 9.02 -12.31 -7.69
CA ASP A 125 9.01 -12.35 -9.16
C ASP A 125 9.41 -11.01 -9.82
N ALA A 126 9.92 -10.04 -9.04
CA ALA A 126 10.23 -8.70 -9.55
C ALA A 126 11.31 -8.66 -10.64
N ILE A 127 12.23 -9.64 -10.66
CA ILE A 127 13.29 -9.75 -11.67
C ILE A 127 12.82 -10.56 -12.88
N GLU A 128 12.34 -11.77 -12.66
CA GLU A 128 11.98 -12.71 -13.74
C GLU A 128 10.66 -12.33 -14.40
N ARG A 129 9.72 -11.79 -13.62
CA ARG A 129 8.41 -11.34 -14.12
C ARG A 129 7.67 -12.42 -14.91
N LYS A 130 7.63 -13.62 -14.35
CA LYS A 130 6.93 -14.77 -14.96
C LYS A 130 5.42 -14.55 -14.93
N ALA A 131 4.90 -14.04 -13.79
CA ALA A 131 3.49 -13.78 -13.61
C ALA A 131 3.01 -12.60 -14.45
N THR A 132 1.77 -12.68 -14.93
CA THR A 132 1.10 -11.60 -15.67
C THR A 132 0.99 -10.34 -14.81
N GLU A 133 0.68 -10.49 -13.53
CA GLU A 133 0.57 -9.41 -12.56
C GLU A 133 1.92 -8.70 -12.32
N SER A 134 3.02 -9.47 -12.31
CA SER A 134 4.38 -8.91 -12.16
C SER A 134 4.82 -8.11 -13.39
N LYS A 135 4.46 -8.56 -14.59
CA LYS A 135 4.68 -7.80 -15.83
C LYS A 135 3.86 -6.52 -15.82
N LEU A 136 2.59 -6.61 -15.43
CA LEU A 136 1.67 -5.48 -15.41
C LEU A 136 2.15 -4.37 -14.49
N ILE A 137 2.46 -4.68 -13.22
CA ILE A 137 2.93 -3.65 -12.27
C ILE A 137 4.25 -3.02 -12.71
N ARG A 138 5.14 -3.79 -13.35
CA ARG A 138 6.39 -3.27 -13.88
C ARG A 138 6.16 -2.32 -15.08
N THR A 139 5.26 -2.65 -15.99
CA THR A 139 4.88 -1.76 -17.09
C THR A 139 4.30 -0.44 -16.57
N ILE A 140 3.41 -0.51 -15.57
CA ILE A 140 2.84 0.69 -14.94
C ILE A 140 3.92 1.53 -14.26
N LEU A 141 4.88 0.91 -13.57
CA LEU A 141 5.99 1.61 -12.94
C LEU A 141 6.81 2.38 -13.98
N ASP A 142 7.19 1.71 -15.08
CA ASP A 142 8.03 2.27 -16.13
C ASP A 142 7.30 3.41 -16.88
N ASP A 143 6.04 3.22 -17.24
CA ASP A 143 5.23 4.21 -17.99
C ASP A 143 4.85 5.42 -17.12
N PHE A 144 4.45 5.18 -15.88
CA PHE A 144 4.05 6.25 -14.97
C PHE A 144 5.25 7.00 -14.40
N ASN A 145 6.38 6.31 -14.21
CA ASN A 145 7.61 6.84 -13.65
C ASN A 145 7.36 7.62 -12.34
N PRO A 146 6.89 6.97 -11.27
CA PRO A 146 6.55 7.62 -10.01
C PRO A 146 7.80 8.08 -9.26
N GLU A 147 7.71 9.17 -8.49
CA GLU A 147 8.77 9.56 -7.55
C GLU A 147 8.74 8.70 -6.29
N PHE A 148 7.55 8.30 -5.85
CA PHE A 148 7.33 7.53 -4.64
C PHE A 148 6.43 6.32 -4.90
N CYS A 149 6.71 5.24 -4.16
CA CYS A 149 5.92 4.01 -4.19
C CYS A 149 5.49 3.61 -2.77
N PHE A 150 4.29 3.04 -2.63
CA PHE A 150 3.81 2.42 -1.40
C PHE A 150 3.45 0.96 -1.68
N ASN A 151 4.13 0.06 -0.99
CA ASN A 151 3.90 -1.38 -1.02
C ASN A 151 3.23 -1.82 0.28
N LEU A 152 1.96 -2.23 0.21
CA LEU A 152 1.17 -2.53 1.39
C LEU A 152 1.02 -4.03 1.59
N HIS A 153 1.43 -4.51 2.76
CA HIS A 153 1.42 -5.90 3.18
C HIS A 153 0.73 -6.11 4.52
N ASP A 154 0.42 -7.35 4.83
CA ASP A 154 -0.05 -7.79 6.14
C ASP A 154 0.96 -8.77 6.77
N GLN A 155 1.36 -8.51 8.02
CA GLN A 155 2.08 -9.49 8.81
C GLN A 155 1.12 -10.65 9.19
N ARG A 156 1.49 -11.85 8.79
CA ARG A 156 0.72 -13.07 9.10
C ARG A 156 1.12 -13.67 10.46
N THR A 157 2.30 -13.31 10.95
CA THR A 157 2.84 -13.71 12.27
C THR A 157 2.85 -12.50 13.19
N ILE A 158 2.60 -12.72 14.49
CA ILE A 158 2.68 -11.67 15.49
C ILE A 158 4.17 -11.41 15.80
N PHE A 159 4.67 -10.26 15.38
CA PHE A 159 5.98 -9.77 15.75
C PHE A 159 5.87 -8.79 16.92
N GLY A 160 6.86 -8.79 17.81
CA GLY A 160 6.99 -7.82 18.90
C GLY A 160 7.78 -6.59 18.48
N VAL A 161 7.57 -5.48 19.19
CA VAL A 161 8.47 -4.31 19.12
C VAL A 161 9.60 -4.53 20.12
N GLU A 162 10.84 -4.49 19.65
CA GLU A 162 12.04 -4.71 20.46
C GLU A 162 12.04 -3.83 21.71
N GLY A 163 12.43 -4.42 22.85
CA GLY A 163 12.44 -3.75 24.16
C GLY A 163 11.05 -3.49 24.78
N THR A 164 9.99 -4.09 24.23
CA THR A 164 8.63 -3.97 24.75
C THR A 164 7.91 -5.33 24.77
N ASN A 165 6.75 -5.40 25.44
CA ASN A 165 5.82 -6.54 25.35
C ASN A 165 4.68 -6.27 24.34
N ASN A 166 4.80 -5.25 23.49
CA ASN A 166 3.78 -4.87 22.54
C ASN A 166 3.97 -5.55 21.20
N SER A 167 2.86 -5.89 20.55
CA SER A 167 2.88 -6.32 19.15
C SER A 167 3.25 -5.14 18.25
N ALA A 168 4.03 -5.43 17.18
CA ALA A 168 4.25 -4.50 16.09
C ALA A 168 2.97 -4.39 15.26
N THR A 169 2.14 -3.41 15.59
CA THR A 169 0.83 -3.18 14.95
C THR A 169 0.98 -2.64 13.54
N ILE A 170 1.93 -1.73 13.35
CA ILE A 170 2.39 -1.26 12.03
C ILE A 170 3.90 -1.37 12.03
N SER A 171 4.46 -1.93 10.97
CA SER A 171 5.91 -1.90 10.74
C SER A 171 6.22 -1.23 9.42
N PHE A 172 7.30 -0.45 9.41
CA PHE A 172 7.79 0.23 8.22
C PHE A 172 9.13 -0.32 7.77
N LEU A 173 9.34 -0.25 6.45
CA LEU A 173 10.63 -0.51 5.84
C LEU A 173 10.92 0.51 4.74
N ALA A 174 12.10 1.11 4.78
CA ALA A 174 12.77 1.69 3.62
C ALA A 174 13.69 0.61 3.04
N PRO A 175 13.29 -0.08 1.96
CA PRO A 175 14.04 -1.22 1.43
C PRO A 175 15.48 -0.85 1.08
N SER A 176 16.38 -1.83 1.19
CA SER A 176 17.76 -1.66 0.76
C SER A 176 17.88 -1.74 -0.76
N GLU A 177 18.89 -1.08 -1.32
CA GLU A 177 19.19 -1.12 -2.76
C GLU A 177 20.27 -2.15 -3.08
N GLU A 178 21.00 -2.58 -2.06
CA GLU A 178 22.14 -3.50 -2.15
C GLU A 178 22.43 -4.19 -0.80
N GLU A 179 23.30 -5.20 -0.80
CA GLU A 179 23.63 -6.02 0.35
C GLU A 179 24.29 -5.23 1.50
N THR A 180 25.04 -4.16 1.20
CA THR A 180 25.66 -3.31 2.22
C THR A 180 24.66 -2.48 3.01
N ARG A 181 23.40 -2.42 2.56
CA ARG A 181 22.30 -1.70 3.21
C ARG A 181 22.58 -0.21 3.47
N LYS A 182 23.46 0.39 2.67
CA LYS A 182 23.80 1.81 2.83
C LYS A 182 22.58 2.72 2.64
N VAL A 183 22.61 3.88 3.26
CA VAL A 183 21.56 4.88 3.16
C VAL A 183 21.84 5.78 1.95
N THR A 184 21.25 5.44 0.82
CA THR A 184 21.36 6.19 -0.44
C THR A 184 20.46 7.43 -0.44
N LYS A 185 20.53 8.24 -1.49
CA LYS A 185 19.64 9.41 -1.69
C LYS A 185 18.18 8.97 -1.80
N THR A 186 17.91 7.91 -2.57
CA THR A 186 16.56 7.35 -2.75
C THR A 186 16.03 6.81 -1.42
N ARG A 187 16.84 6.05 -0.70
CA ARG A 187 16.46 5.49 0.59
C ARG A 187 16.21 6.57 1.65
N LYS A 188 16.96 7.69 1.63
CA LYS A 188 16.71 8.85 2.50
C LYS A 188 15.34 9.47 2.25
N LYS A 189 14.91 9.61 1.00
CA LYS A 189 13.56 10.09 0.66
C LYS A 189 12.49 9.19 1.28
N THR A 190 12.62 7.88 1.12
CA THR A 190 11.73 6.89 1.73
C THR A 190 11.70 7.02 3.26
N MET A 191 12.87 7.13 3.90
CA MET A 191 12.98 7.29 5.35
C MET A 191 12.29 8.56 5.86
N ASN A 192 12.37 9.67 5.13
CA ASN A 192 11.70 10.91 5.51
C ASN A 192 10.17 10.76 5.55
N ILE A 193 9.59 10.02 4.61
CA ILE A 193 8.15 9.71 4.64
C ILE A 193 7.82 8.85 5.85
N ILE A 194 8.62 7.82 6.12
CA ILE A 194 8.44 6.93 7.27
C ILE A 194 8.51 7.71 8.59
N ILE A 195 9.43 8.67 8.72
CA ILE A 195 9.54 9.54 9.90
C ILE A 195 8.23 10.28 10.14
N ALA A 196 7.62 10.88 9.10
CA ALA A 196 6.36 11.60 9.24
C ALA A 196 5.19 10.67 9.64
N MET A 197 5.11 9.48 9.03
CA MET A 197 4.10 8.48 9.39
C MET A 197 4.28 7.97 10.83
N ASN A 198 5.51 7.65 11.21
CA ASN A 198 5.83 7.19 12.56
C ASN A 198 5.53 8.27 13.62
N ALA A 199 5.84 9.53 13.34
CA ALA A 199 5.56 10.63 14.27
C ALA A 199 4.07 10.75 14.61
N LEU A 200 3.18 10.54 13.61
CA LEU A 200 1.74 10.47 13.84
C LEU A 200 1.36 9.24 14.67
N LEU A 201 1.84 8.05 14.28
CA LEU A 201 1.45 6.81 14.96
C LEU A 201 1.96 6.73 16.40
N GLN A 202 3.11 7.32 16.73
CA GLN A 202 3.59 7.36 18.11
C GLN A 202 2.69 8.19 19.04
N GLN A 203 1.87 9.10 18.50
CA GLN A 203 0.87 9.83 19.28
C GLN A 203 -0.40 9.00 19.52
N ILE A 204 -0.68 8.00 18.69
CA ILE A 204 -1.92 7.22 18.69
C ILE A 204 -1.70 5.84 19.33
N ILE A 205 -0.64 5.17 18.91
CA ILE A 205 -0.25 3.81 19.35
C ILE A 205 1.23 3.78 19.76
N PRO A 206 1.62 4.53 20.82
CA PRO A 206 3.01 4.59 21.25
C PRO A 206 3.57 3.20 21.55
N LYS A 207 4.78 2.92 21.07
CA LYS A 207 5.50 1.64 21.26
C LYS A 207 4.85 0.43 20.54
N HIS A 208 3.96 0.66 19.56
CA HIS A 208 3.36 -0.36 18.71
C HIS A 208 3.82 -0.28 17.25
N VAL A 209 4.77 0.60 16.96
CA VAL A 209 5.34 0.74 15.61
C VAL A 209 6.68 0.03 15.56
N GLY A 210 6.79 -0.92 14.64
CA GLY A 210 8.00 -1.71 14.40
C GLY A 210 8.82 -1.19 13.23
N ARG A 211 10.08 -1.59 13.20
CA ARG A 211 10.95 -1.47 12.02
C ARG A 211 11.16 -2.88 11.47
N TYR A 212 10.79 -3.07 10.19
CA TYR A 212 11.01 -4.35 9.52
C TYR A 212 12.48 -4.51 9.13
N THR A 213 12.95 -5.77 8.96
CA THR A 213 14.33 -6.03 8.56
C THR A 213 14.64 -5.45 7.19
N ASP A 214 15.81 -4.82 7.05
CA ASP A 214 16.29 -4.21 5.81
C ASP A 214 17.31 -5.07 5.05
N THR A 215 17.29 -6.37 5.29
CA THR A 215 18.06 -7.35 4.49
C THR A 215 17.61 -7.24 3.03
N PHE A 216 18.59 -7.08 2.12
CA PHE A 216 18.30 -6.89 0.71
C PHE A 216 17.81 -8.16 0.03
N TYR A 217 16.66 -8.09 -0.59
CA TYR A 217 16.04 -9.16 -1.38
C TYR A 217 15.74 -8.68 -2.80
N PRO A 218 16.69 -8.81 -3.76
CA PRO A 218 16.53 -8.24 -5.11
C PRO A 218 15.32 -8.75 -5.88
N THR A 219 14.81 -9.93 -5.53
CA THR A 219 13.59 -10.51 -6.11
C THR A 219 12.30 -9.98 -5.52
N ALA A 220 12.37 -9.31 -4.34
CA ALA A 220 11.21 -8.66 -3.76
C ALA A 220 10.87 -7.36 -4.50
N THR A 221 9.58 -7.12 -4.73
CA THR A 221 9.11 -5.99 -5.55
C THR A 221 9.53 -4.64 -4.96
N GLY A 222 9.41 -4.47 -3.64
CA GLY A 222 9.80 -3.22 -2.97
C GLY A 222 11.29 -2.93 -3.08
N ASP A 223 12.14 -3.92 -2.81
CA ASP A 223 13.61 -3.82 -2.92
C ASP A 223 14.05 -3.58 -4.36
N ASN A 224 13.43 -4.27 -5.30
CA ASN A 224 13.71 -4.11 -6.73
C ASN A 224 13.38 -2.68 -7.19
N PHE A 225 12.20 -2.16 -6.85
CA PHE A 225 11.79 -0.80 -7.22
C PHE A 225 12.67 0.25 -6.55
N GLN A 226 13.01 0.06 -5.27
CA GLN A 226 13.94 0.93 -4.55
C GLN A 226 15.31 0.95 -5.24
N LYS A 227 15.87 -0.21 -5.63
CA LYS A 227 17.13 -0.34 -6.38
C LYS A 227 17.08 0.37 -7.75
N LEU A 228 15.92 0.39 -8.40
CA LEU A 228 15.71 1.09 -9.66
C LEU A 228 15.61 2.61 -9.49
N GLY A 229 15.64 3.13 -8.27
CA GLY A 229 15.61 4.56 -7.97
C GLY A 229 14.22 5.09 -7.57
N TYR A 230 13.21 4.23 -7.44
CA TYR A 230 11.87 4.61 -6.99
C TYR A 230 11.78 4.55 -5.46
N SER A 231 11.59 5.69 -4.80
CA SER A 231 11.52 5.75 -3.33
C SER A 231 10.33 4.96 -2.79
N THR A 232 10.57 3.74 -2.33
CA THR A 232 9.52 2.77 -1.98
C THR A 232 9.37 2.63 -0.48
N VAL A 233 8.19 2.94 0.04
CA VAL A 233 7.78 2.68 1.42
C VAL A 233 7.07 1.34 1.48
N LEU A 234 7.54 0.42 2.31
CA LEU A 234 6.80 -0.79 2.65
C LEU A 234 6.10 -0.58 3.99
N ILE A 235 4.82 -0.93 4.03
CA ILE A 235 3.99 -0.93 5.24
C ILE A 235 3.51 -2.35 5.48
N GLU A 236 3.84 -2.89 6.64
CA GLU A 236 3.36 -4.17 7.14
C GLU A 236 2.30 -3.92 8.21
N SER A 237 1.05 -4.27 7.89
CA SER A 237 -0.06 -4.26 8.84
C SER A 237 0.03 -5.49 9.73
N GLY A 238 0.35 -5.30 11.01
CA GLY A 238 0.58 -6.35 11.99
C GLY A 238 -0.66 -6.70 12.80
N HIS A 239 -0.50 -6.86 14.12
CA HIS A 239 -1.55 -7.22 15.04
C HIS A 239 -1.74 -6.15 16.12
N TYR A 240 -3.00 -5.97 16.53
CA TYR A 240 -3.37 -5.15 17.68
C TYR A 240 -4.20 -5.99 18.65
N LYS A 241 -4.08 -5.71 19.94
CA LYS A 241 -4.80 -6.49 20.98
C LYS A 241 -6.30 -6.48 20.71
N ASP A 242 -6.94 -7.64 20.77
CA ASP A 242 -8.38 -7.86 20.61
C ASP A 242 -8.97 -7.37 19.26
N ASP A 243 -8.12 -7.18 18.23
CA ASP A 243 -8.52 -6.71 16.89
C ASP A 243 -8.49 -7.85 15.84
N TYR A 244 -9.19 -8.95 16.08
CA TYR A 244 -9.20 -10.12 15.18
C TYR A 244 -9.76 -9.82 13.79
N GLN A 245 -10.66 -8.84 13.65
CA GLN A 245 -11.19 -8.38 12.36
C GLN A 245 -10.29 -7.35 11.68
N ARG A 246 -9.17 -6.98 12.32
CA ARG A 246 -8.16 -6.04 11.81
C ARG A 246 -8.70 -4.64 11.51
N GLU A 247 -9.77 -4.23 12.19
CA GLU A 247 -10.40 -2.92 11.96
C GLU A 247 -9.59 -1.77 12.56
N LYS A 248 -8.91 -1.98 13.70
CA LYS A 248 -7.98 -1.00 14.27
C LYS A 248 -6.70 -0.91 13.44
N VAL A 249 -6.15 -2.05 13.06
CA VAL A 249 -4.95 -2.10 12.19
C VAL A 249 -5.24 -1.43 10.86
N ARG A 250 -6.41 -1.67 10.25
CA ARG A 250 -6.90 -0.98 9.05
C ARG A 250 -6.92 0.55 9.23
N GLU A 251 -7.44 1.03 10.36
CA GLU A 251 -7.47 2.46 10.69
C GLU A 251 -6.06 3.05 10.77
N PHE A 252 -5.13 2.36 11.43
CA PHE A 252 -3.75 2.83 11.56
C PHE A 252 -3.00 2.77 10.22
N THR A 253 -3.28 1.76 9.38
CA THR A 253 -2.75 1.68 8.02
C THR A 253 -3.27 2.84 7.17
N PHE A 254 -4.57 3.15 7.22
CA PHE A 254 -5.16 4.30 6.54
C PHE A 254 -4.51 5.62 6.99
N LEU A 255 -4.37 5.85 8.31
CA LEU A 255 -3.74 7.04 8.85
C LEU A 255 -2.27 7.17 8.42
N SER A 256 -1.55 6.05 8.36
CA SER A 256 -0.17 6.02 7.87
C SER A 256 -0.09 6.47 6.42
N ILE A 257 -0.92 5.89 5.54
CA ILE A 257 -0.95 6.24 4.12
C ILE A 257 -1.34 7.73 3.96
N LEU A 258 -2.39 8.18 4.62
CA LEU A 258 -2.87 9.56 4.56
C LEU A 258 -1.76 10.54 4.97
N GLN A 259 -1.07 10.27 6.09
CA GLN A 259 0.04 11.11 6.57
C GLN A 259 1.23 11.09 5.61
N GLY A 260 1.57 9.94 5.05
CA GLY A 260 2.64 9.82 4.05
C GLY A 260 2.36 10.63 2.80
N LEU A 261 1.15 10.53 2.26
CA LEU A 261 0.71 11.30 1.08
C LEU A 261 0.66 12.80 1.35
N TYR A 262 0.14 13.18 2.52
CA TYR A 262 0.10 14.60 2.94
C TYR A 262 1.51 15.18 3.07
N HIS A 263 2.43 14.45 3.73
CA HIS A 263 3.83 14.86 3.85
C HIS A 263 4.50 15.04 2.50
N ILE A 264 4.31 14.10 1.57
CA ILE A 264 4.80 14.23 0.18
C ILE A 264 4.22 15.47 -0.48
N GLY A 265 2.95 15.78 -0.28
CA GLY A 265 2.31 16.98 -0.82
C GLY A 265 2.88 18.28 -0.31
N LEU A 266 3.46 18.29 0.90
CA LEU A 266 4.08 19.48 1.52
C LEU A 266 5.55 19.70 1.14
N THR A 267 6.27 18.67 0.71
CA THR A 267 7.70 18.71 0.37
C THR A 267 7.94 18.82 -1.12
#